data_f35644f6e53a87b646dbe568d04d71b4
#
_entry.id   f35644f6e53a87b646dbe568d04d71b4
#
_cell.length_a   1.000
_cell.length_b   1.000
_cell.length_c   1.000
_cell.angle_alpha   90.00
_cell.angle_beta   90.00
_cell.angle_gamma   90.00
#
_symmetry.space_group_name_H-M   'P 1'
#
loop_
_entity.id
_entity.type
_entity.pdbx_description
1 polymer ?
#
loop_
_entity_poly.entity_id
_entity_poly.type
_entity_poly.pdbx_seq_one_letter_code
_entity_poly.pdbx_strand_id
1 'polypeptide(L)'
;MFARQIYPYTTPLNLVHIDGFEVEKVASGLGGPTCLEWASADELLICDRDGDRIMVMNISDDFDYETILTGLDRPHGVHFDGESLFVSEAGKLSRYSVGENWSLGEQVVLIDDIPIGNHQTNAINVLPNGTLIWHSGSTCNICDEDDSRNAALLWVDGATGDHGIIASGVRNSFDGVYVESMGYLFTDNGRDWEGDHPPEEVNLLIEGEDYGWPDDDPSNPVPEGTIGPIAKWTPHTSMNGIDVRPSNAALPGLSDNGGHTVYASVYGSWNTLLPKGHEIVRIDFTPQYNESGVFVGWDSDETSIATQLGTPLPLRFSPDGDLYYATFGSGGTLNRIIES
;
A
#
# COMPACT_ATOMS: atom_id res chain seq x y z
N MET A 1 12.04 17.53 -13.97
CA MET A 1 11.53 17.23 -15.32
C MET A 1 11.40 15.71 -15.37
N PHE A 2 10.25 15.16 -14.98
CA PHE A 2 10.02 13.72 -14.98
C PHE A 2 9.93 13.25 -16.42
N ALA A 3 10.87 12.39 -16.84
CA ALA A 3 10.79 11.72 -18.12
C ALA A 3 9.49 10.90 -18.13
N ARG A 4 8.60 11.17 -19.09
CA ARG A 4 7.46 10.30 -19.34
C ARG A 4 8.00 8.91 -19.61
N GLN A 5 7.70 7.97 -18.72
CA GLN A 5 8.02 6.58 -18.93
C GLN A 5 7.30 6.11 -20.19
N ILE A 6 8.08 5.70 -21.19
CA ILE A 6 7.53 5.12 -22.41
C ILE A 6 7.27 3.65 -22.06
N TYR A 7 6.02 3.32 -21.71
CA TYR A 7 5.61 1.93 -21.58
C TYR A 7 5.79 1.23 -22.93
N PRO A 8 6.46 0.09 -22.97
CA PRO A 8 6.61 -0.68 -24.21
C PRO A 8 5.27 -1.29 -24.67
N TYR A 9 4.25 -1.25 -23.80
CA TYR A 9 2.92 -1.79 -24.10
C TYR A 9 1.91 -0.65 -24.17
N THR A 10 1.35 -0.42 -25.34
CA THR A 10 0.31 0.59 -25.59
C THR A 10 -1.04 0.22 -24.97
N THR A 11 -1.21 -1.03 -24.56
CA THR A 11 -2.40 -1.56 -23.90
C THR A 11 -1.97 -2.68 -22.95
N PRO A 12 -2.38 -2.69 -21.68
CA PRO A 12 -2.16 -3.81 -20.77
C PRO A 12 -2.76 -5.08 -21.34
N LEU A 13 -2.03 -6.19 -21.31
CA LEU A 13 -2.55 -7.51 -21.72
C LEU A 13 -3.28 -8.23 -20.61
N ASN A 14 -3.09 -7.79 -19.35
CA ASN A 14 -3.77 -8.31 -18.16
C ASN A 14 -3.71 -9.85 -18.08
N LEU A 15 -2.49 -10.39 -18.09
CA LEU A 15 -2.28 -11.84 -18.10
C LEU A 15 -2.34 -12.40 -16.68
N VAL A 16 -3.37 -13.19 -16.38
CA VAL A 16 -3.49 -13.94 -15.12
C VAL A 16 -2.87 -15.32 -15.30
N HIS A 17 -2.04 -15.75 -14.35
CA HIS A 17 -1.31 -17.01 -14.36
C HIS A 17 -1.97 -18.10 -13.50
N ILE A 18 -3.18 -17.84 -13.05
CA ILE A 18 -4.01 -18.79 -12.32
C ILE A 18 -5.12 -19.28 -13.26
N ASP A 19 -5.23 -20.58 -13.46
CA ASP A 19 -6.25 -21.17 -14.31
C ASP A 19 -7.65 -20.84 -13.81
N GLY A 20 -8.53 -20.40 -14.70
CA GLY A 20 -9.92 -20.07 -14.38
C GLY A 20 -10.11 -18.66 -13.82
N PHE A 21 -9.10 -17.80 -13.91
CA PHE A 21 -9.20 -16.39 -13.49
C PHE A 21 -8.89 -15.43 -14.64
N GLU A 22 -9.54 -14.28 -14.63
CA GLU A 22 -9.30 -13.19 -15.57
C GLU A 22 -9.38 -11.83 -14.91
N VAL A 23 -8.84 -10.82 -15.59
CA VAL A 23 -8.98 -9.41 -15.17
C VAL A 23 -10.19 -8.81 -15.85
N GLU A 24 -11.12 -8.29 -15.07
CA GLU A 24 -12.20 -7.44 -15.52
C GLU A 24 -11.90 -5.97 -15.22
N LYS A 25 -11.99 -5.10 -16.23
CA LYS A 25 -11.94 -3.66 -16.02
C LYS A 25 -13.34 -3.14 -15.70
N VAL A 26 -13.57 -2.63 -14.49
CA VAL A 26 -14.89 -2.21 -14.02
C VAL A 26 -15.13 -0.70 -14.14
N ALA A 27 -14.06 0.11 -14.07
CA ALA A 27 -14.19 1.56 -14.24
C ALA A 27 -12.95 2.18 -14.90
N SER A 28 -13.09 3.41 -15.40
CA SER A 28 -12.01 4.19 -16.00
C SER A 28 -12.21 5.68 -15.79
N GLY A 29 -11.16 6.49 -15.99
CA GLY A 29 -11.24 7.93 -15.80
C GLY A 29 -11.10 8.37 -14.35
N LEU A 30 -10.49 7.54 -13.51
CA LEU A 30 -10.31 7.79 -12.07
C LEU A 30 -9.16 8.75 -11.75
N GLY A 31 -8.52 9.33 -12.76
CA GLY A 31 -7.36 10.21 -12.55
C GLY A 31 -6.11 9.43 -12.13
N GLY A 32 -5.52 9.78 -11.02
CA GLY A 32 -4.36 9.11 -10.43
C GLY A 32 -4.70 8.39 -9.13
N PRO A 33 -5.36 7.22 -9.16
CA PRO A 33 -5.77 6.52 -7.95
C PRO A 33 -4.58 6.03 -7.14
N THR A 34 -4.53 6.36 -5.84
CA THR A 34 -3.46 6.01 -4.92
C THR A 34 -3.93 5.21 -3.71
N CYS A 35 -5.21 5.21 -3.40
CA CYS A 35 -5.78 4.40 -2.33
C CYS A 35 -7.09 3.74 -2.76
N LEU A 36 -7.41 2.62 -2.15
CA LEU A 36 -8.71 1.94 -2.15
C LEU A 36 -9.04 1.57 -0.71
N GLU A 37 -10.26 1.91 -0.25
CA GLU A 37 -10.73 1.55 1.08
C GLU A 37 -12.23 1.22 1.03
N TRP A 38 -12.62 0.05 1.52
CA TRP A 38 -14.03 -0.34 1.58
C TRP A 38 -14.71 0.32 2.78
N ALA A 39 -15.62 1.23 2.51
CA ALA A 39 -16.45 1.85 3.53
C ALA A 39 -17.64 0.98 3.91
N SER A 40 -18.12 0.16 2.98
CA SER A 40 -19.18 -0.82 3.18
C SER A 40 -19.04 -1.97 2.16
N ALA A 41 -19.97 -2.90 2.13
CA ALA A 41 -20.00 -3.95 1.11
C ALA A 41 -20.17 -3.39 -0.32
N ASP A 42 -20.82 -2.25 -0.46
CA ASP A 42 -21.18 -1.65 -1.74
C ASP A 42 -20.43 -0.36 -2.06
N GLU A 43 -19.67 0.22 -1.11
CA GLU A 43 -19.04 1.52 -1.28
C GLU A 43 -17.53 1.44 -1.14
N LEU A 44 -16.83 1.86 -2.19
CA LEU A 44 -15.37 1.92 -2.27
C LEU A 44 -14.90 3.38 -2.32
N LEU A 45 -14.10 3.77 -1.33
CA LEU A 45 -13.40 5.06 -1.32
C LEU A 45 -12.14 4.99 -2.18
N ILE A 46 -11.89 6.04 -2.96
CA ILE A 46 -10.77 6.15 -3.89
C ILE A 46 -10.10 7.51 -3.71
N CYS A 47 -8.79 7.53 -3.44
CA CYS A 47 -7.99 8.75 -3.53
C CYS A 47 -7.61 9.00 -4.99
N ASP A 48 -7.99 10.13 -5.55
CA ASP A 48 -7.48 10.62 -6.82
C ASP A 48 -6.42 11.71 -6.56
N ARG A 49 -5.15 11.29 -6.55
CA ARG A 49 -4.01 12.15 -6.28
C ARG A 49 -3.87 13.27 -7.31
N ASP A 50 -4.06 12.97 -8.58
CA ASP A 50 -3.88 13.93 -9.67
C ASP A 50 -5.10 14.86 -9.83
N GLY A 51 -6.25 14.47 -9.27
CA GLY A 51 -7.47 15.27 -9.19
C GLY A 51 -7.66 15.99 -7.86
N ASP A 52 -6.73 15.86 -6.92
CA ASP A 52 -6.77 16.50 -5.59
C ASP A 52 -8.10 16.26 -4.84
N ARG A 53 -8.61 15.01 -4.88
CA ARG A 53 -9.95 14.67 -4.38
C ARG A 53 -10.05 13.25 -3.82
N ILE A 54 -11.11 13.06 -3.02
CA ILE A 54 -11.59 11.73 -2.62
C ILE A 54 -12.93 11.48 -3.31
N MET A 55 -13.08 10.27 -3.84
CA MET A 55 -14.30 9.77 -4.46
C MET A 55 -14.87 8.61 -3.66
N VAL A 56 -16.17 8.43 -3.70
CA VAL A 56 -16.87 7.20 -3.32
C VAL A 56 -17.50 6.58 -4.56
N MET A 57 -17.28 5.30 -4.76
CA MET A 57 -17.83 4.52 -5.87
C MET A 57 -18.83 3.50 -5.33
N ASN A 58 -20.03 3.47 -5.91
CA ASN A 58 -21.01 2.44 -5.60
C ASN A 58 -20.85 1.27 -6.57
N ILE A 59 -20.40 0.12 -6.08
CA ILE A 59 -20.16 -1.05 -6.92
C ILE A 59 -21.44 -1.80 -7.33
N SER A 60 -22.54 -1.61 -6.61
CA SER A 60 -23.85 -2.20 -6.91
C SER A 60 -24.68 -1.35 -7.90
N ASP A 61 -24.26 -0.11 -8.18
CA ASP A 61 -24.91 0.82 -9.11
C ASP A 61 -24.01 1.11 -10.33
N ASP A 62 -23.67 0.07 -11.08
CA ASP A 62 -22.88 0.12 -12.33
C ASP A 62 -21.53 0.84 -12.17
N PHE A 63 -20.93 0.77 -10.98
CA PHE A 63 -19.67 1.45 -10.62
C PHE A 63 -19.72 2.98 -10.78
N ASP A 64 -20.88 3.58 -10.59
CA ASP A 64 -21.02 5.03 -10.59
C ASP A 64 -20.29 5.63 -9.36
N TYR A 65 -19.69 6.80 -9.53
CA TYR A 65 -18.92 7.43 -8.47
C TYR A 65 -19.19 8.93 -8.36
N GLU A 66 -19.08 9.42 -7.15
CA GLU A 66 -19.17 10.84 -6.85
C GLU A 66 -17.93 11.34 -6.10
N THR A 67 -17.66 12.64 -6.22
CA THR A 67 -16.58 13.29 -5.47
C THR A 67 -17.15 13.80 -4.15
N ILE A 68 -16.60 13.34 -3.03
CA ILE A 68 -17.04 13.71 -1.68
C ILE A 68 -16.14 14.76 -1.03
N LEU A 69 -14.90 14.92 -1.49
CA LEU A 69 -13.96 15.92 -0.96
C LEU A 69 -13.04 16.40 -2.09
N THR A 70 -12.75 17.71 -2.12
CA THR A 70 -11.87 18.37 -3.11
C THR A 70 -10.92 19.36 -2.47
N GLY A 71 -9.93 19.82 -3.22
CA GLY A 71 -8.98 20.84 -2.78
C GLY A 71 -7.90 20.32 -1.85
N LEU A 72 -7.60 19.03 -1.95
CA LEU A 72 -6.54 18.36 -1.23
C LEU A 72 -5.18 18.58 -1.91
N ASP A 73 -4.08 18.39 -1.19
CA ASP A 73 -2.74 18.34 -1.79
C ASP A 73 -2.32 16.88 -1.98
N ARG A 74 -2.57 16.33 -3.17
CA ARG A 74 -2.12 14.98 -3.55
C ARG A 74 -2.51 13.92 -2.51
N PRO A 75 -3.80 13.64 -2.30
CA PRO A 75 -4.23 12.64 -1.32
C PRO A 75 -3.68 11.25 -1.67
N HIS A 76 -3.26 10.50 -0.64
CA HIS A 76 -2.61 9.21 -0.81
C HIS A 76 -3.18 8.09 0.05
N GLY A 77 -3.95 8.40 1.06
CA GLY A 77 -4.59 7.41 1.92
C GLY A 77 -5.86 7.93 2.56
N VAL A 78 -6.81 7.05 2.77
CA VAL A 78 -8.02 7.29 3.55
C VAL A 78 -8.26 6.13 4.50
N HIS A 79 -8.95 6.41 5.59
CA HIS A 79 -9.55 5.41 6.47
C HIS A 79 -10.91 5.91 6.95
N PHE A 80 -11.92 5.04 6.92
CA PHE A 80 -13.27 5.32 7.42
C PHE A 80 -13.62 4.39 8.58
N ASP A 81 -13.89 4.96 9.76
CA ASP A 81 -14.19 4.19 10.98
C ASP A 81 -15.70 4.00 11.24
N GLY A 82 -16.57 4.46 10.31
CA GLY A 82 -18.02 4.45 10.43
C GLY A 82 -18.62 5.80 10.85
N GLU A 83 -17.82 6.71 11.39
CA GLU A 83 -18.24 8.05 11.82
C GLU A 83 -17.32 9.16 11.30
N SER A 84 -16.05 8.84 11.11
CA SER A 84 -15.01 9.78 10.68
C SER A 84 -14.27 9.27 9.45
N LEU A 85 -13.94 10.18 8.54
CA LEU A 85 -13.05 9.96 7.43
C LEU A 85 -11.70 10.61 7.75
N PHE A 86 -10.65 9.80 7.82
CA PHE A 86 -9.26 10.24 7.93
C PHE A 86 -8.67 10.33 6.53
N VAL A 87 -7.94 11.42 6.26
CA VAL A 87 -7.38 11.70 4.93
C VAL A 87 -5.90 12.07 5.05
N SER A 88 -5.05 11.28 4.40
CA SER A 88 -3.63 11.56 4.23
C SER A 88 -3.42 12.36 2.95
N GLU A 89 -2.86 13.55 3.10
CA GLU A 89 -2.38 14.42 2.03
C GLU A 89 -0.87 14.60 2.15
N ALA A 90 -0.25 15.24 1.18
CA ALA A 90 1.17 15.54 1.26
C ALA A 90 1.52 16.32 2.53
N GLY A 91 2.19 15.66 3.47
CA GLY A 91 2.66 16.23 4.75
C GLY A 91 1.56 16.51 5.79
N LYS A 92 0.31 16.11 5.54
CA LYS A 92 -0.83 16.46 6.40
C LYS A 92 -1.79 15.28 6.59
N LEU A 93 -2.26 15.11 7.82
CA LEU A 93 -3.32 14.19 8.19
C LEU A 93 -4.51 14.96 8.76
N SER A 94 -5.67 14.75 8.20
CA SER A 94 -6.91 15.42 8.62
C SER A 94 -8.02 14.41 8.90
N ARG A 95 -8.99 14.84 9.74
CA ARG A 95 -10.20 14.09 10.03
C ARG A 95 -11.43 14.93 9.69
N TYR A 96 -12.46 14.27 9.16
CA TYR A 96 -13.78 14.85 8.88
C TYR A 96 -14.85 13.96 9.51
N SER A 97 -15.86 14.54 10.17
CA SER A 97 -17.05 13.77 10.52
C SER A 97 -17.87 13.48 9.27
N VAL A 98 -18.44 12.28 9.20
CA VAL A 98 -19.24 11.83 8.05
C VAL A 98 -20.71 11.79 8.44
N GLY A 99 -21.56 12.49 7.68
CA GLY A 99 -23.00 12.48 7.80
C GLY A 99 -23.67 11.65 6.69
N GLU A 100 -24.98 11.80 6.57
CA GLU A 100 -25.76 11.10 5.54
C GLU A 100 -25.27 11.48 4.13
N ASN A 101 -25.25 10.48 3.23
CA ASN A 101 -24.83 10.63 1.83
C ASN A 101 -23.45 11.30 1.69
N TRP A 102 -22.50 10.88 2.51
CA TRP A 102 -21.12 11.36 2.49
C TRP A 102 -20.99 12.89 2.68
N SER A 103 -21.96 13.53 3.36
CA SER A 103 -21.82 14.93 3.75
C SER A 103 -20.71 15.05 4.80
N LEU A 104 -19.64 15.77 4.47
CA LEU A 104 -18.51 15.95 5.38
C LEU A 104 -18.65 17.19 6.24
N GLY A 105 -18.31 17.06 7.53
CA GLY A 105 -18.20 18.18 8.48
C GLY A 105 -16.94 19.01 8.25
N GLU A 106 -16.67 19.92 9.18
CA GLU A 106 -15.47 20.76 9.12
C GLU A 106 -14.19 19.91 9.26
N GLN A 107 -13.14 20.32 8.55
CA GLN A 107 -11.81 19.71 8.64
C GLN A 107 -11.23 19.91 10.04
N VAL A 108 -10.78 18.84 10.65
CA VAL A 108 -9.93 18.85 11.84
C VAL A 108 -8.54 18.39 11.41
N VAL A 109 -7.57 19.29 11.38
CA VAL A 109 -6.17 18.93 11.09
C VAL A 109 -5.61 18.24 12.34
N LEU A 110 -5.18 17.00 12.19
CA LEU A 110 -4.57 16.22 13.28
C LEU A 110 -3.05 16.42 13.31
N ILE A 111 -2.42 16.36 12.15
CA ILE A 111 -0.98 16.55 11.98
C ILE A 111 -0.76 17.33 10.69
N ASP A 112 0.15 18.29 10.71
CA ASP A 112 0.63 19.02 9.54
C ASP A 112 2.15 19.24 9.62
N ASP A 113 2.69 19.95 8.63
CA ASP A 113 4.10 20.34 8.58
C ASP A 113 5.11 19.17 8.54
N ILE A 114 4.69 17.96 8.13
CA ILE A 114 5.68 16.93 7.81
C ILE A 114 6.33 17.30 6.48
N PRO A 115 7.67 17.45 6.44
CA PRO A 115 8.38 17.77 5.21
C PRO A 115 8.11 16.71 4.14
N ILE A 116 7.99 17.15 2.90
CA ILE A 116 7.83 16.28 1.74
C ILE A 116 8.97 16.52 0.75
N GLY A 117 9.39 15.48 0.06
CA GLY A 117 10.48 15.55 -0.90
C GLY A 117 10.29 14.60 -2.07
N ASN A 118 11.14 13.60 -2.19
CA ASN A 118 10.99 12.55 -3.20
C ASN A 118 9.75 11.70 -2.96
N HIS A 119 9.47 11.42 -1.69
CA HIS A 119 8.29 10.69 -1.25
C HIS A 119 7.43 11.60 -0.39
N GLN A 120 6.18 11.22 -0.21
CA GLN A 120 5.22 11.96 0.60
C GLN A 120 4.63 11.04 1.67
N THR A 121 3.71 11.56 2.46
CA THR A 121 2.88 10.75 3.35
C THR A 121 1.90 9.92 2.54
N ASN A 122 1.75 8.65 2.90
CA ASN A 122 1.04 7.62 2.13
C ASN A 122 -0.19 7.10 2.88
N ALA A 123 -0.34 5.78 2.98
CA ALA A 123 -1.51 5.14 3.56
C ALA A 123 -1.77 5.50 5.03
N ILE A 124 -3.02 5.38 5.41
CA ILE A 124 -3.49 5.27 6.79
C ILE A 124 -4.12 3.90 6.95
N ASN A 125 -3.70 3.17 7.95
CA ASN A 125 -4.31 1.89 8.32
C ASN A 125 -4.62 1.90 9.81
N VAL A 126 -5.46 0.98 10.27
CA VAL A 126 -5.87 0.90 11.66
C VAL A 126 -5.45 -0.43 12.28
N LEU A 127 -4.90 -0.38 13.49
CA LEU A 127 -4.66 -1.56 14.31
C LEU A 127 -5.94 -1.98 15.06
N PRO A 128 -6.07 -3.24 15.51
CA PRO A 128 -7.26 -3.72 16.22
C PRO A 128 -7.62 -2.94 17.49
N ASN A 129 -6.67 -2.21 18.06
CA ASN A 129 -6.89 -1.36 19.24
C ASN A 129 -7.39 0.07 18.88
N GLY A 130 -7.59 0.36 17.59
CA GLY A 130 -8.03 1.67 17.08
C GLY A 130 -6.91 2.69 16.84
N THR A 131 -5.65 2.33 17.10
CA THR A 131 -4.51 3.18 16.76
C THR A 131 -4.34 3.24 15.25
N LEU A 132 -4.21 4.44 14.70
CA LEU A 132 -3.90 4.63 13.30
C LEU A 132 -2.38 4.49 13.08
N ILE A 133 -2.01 3.84 11.99
CA ILE A 133 -0.64 3.82 11.47
C ILE A 133 -0.60 4.70 10.23
N TRP A 134 0.22 5.75 10.27
CA TRP A 134 0.40 6.68 9.17
C TRP A 134 1.80 6.58 8.59
N HIS A 135 1.90 6.36 7.29
CA HIS A 135 3.15 6.14 6.58
C HIS A 135 3.74 7.47 6.13
N SER A 136 4.96 7.76 6.53
CA SER A 136 5.68 8.99 6.19
C SER A 136 6.95 8.67 5.42
N GLY A 137 6.96 8.99 4.13
CA GLY A 137 8.09 8.72 3.24
C GLY A 137 9.28 9.65 3.47
N SER A 138 10.44 9.25 2.95
CA SER A 138 11.68 10.03 3.01
C SER A 138 11.65 11.24 2.08
N THR A 139 12.38 12.29 2.44
CA THR A 139 12.49 13.51 1.62
C THR A 139 13.45 13.35 0.44
N CYS A 140 14.29 12.34 0.45
CA CYS A 140 15.32 12.10 -0.57
C CYS A 140 15.47 10.61 -0.93
N ASN A 141 16.33 10.29 -1.88
CA ASN A 141 16.68 8.91 -2.20
C ASN A 141 17.55 8.26 -1.12
N ILE A 142 18.60 8.96 -0.66
CA ILE A 142 19.52 8.53 0.39
C ILE A 142 19.99 9.79 1.10
N CYS A 143 19.60 10.02 2.34
CA CYS A 143 20.08 11.10 3.20
C CYS A 143 19.68 10.87 4.65
N ASP A 144 20.30 11.58 5.56
CA ASP A 144 19.77 11.77 6.90
C ASP A 144 18.58 12.74 6.83
N GLU A 145 17.46 12.40 7.46
CA GLU A 145 16.29 13.28 7.51
C GLU A 145 16.45 14.38 8.56
N ASP A 146 16.07 15.61 8.19
CA ASP A 146 16.04 16.74 9.12
C ASP A 146 14.90 16.65 10.15
N ASP A 147 13.79 16.02 9.76
CA ASP A 147 12.64 15.74 10.62
C ASP A 147 12.51 14.23 10.80
N SER A 148 12.65 13.76 12.03
CA SER A 148 12.59 12.33 12.35
C SER A 148 11.22 11.67 12.07
N ARG A 149 10.18 12.46 11.78
CA ARG A 149 8.89 11.93 11.35
C ARG A 149 8.90 11.48 9.88
N ASN A 150 9.92 11.87 9.09
CA ASN A 150 10.14 11.33 7.75
C ASN A 150 10.86 9.98 7.82
N ALA A 151 10.73 9.19 6.76
CA ALA A 151 11.26 7.84 6.66
C ALA A 151 10.85 6.96 7.86
N ALA A 152 9.56 7.03 8.23
CA ALA A 152 9.03 6.43 9.45
C ALA A 152 7.57 5.97 9.28
N LEU A 153 7.15 5.05 10.13
CA LEU A 153 5.74 4.83 10.44
C LEU A 153 5.39 5.57 11.73
N LEU A 154 4.27 6.27 11.73
CA LEU A 154 3.76 7.01 12.88
C LEU A 154 2.52 6.33 13.44
N TRP A 155 2.47 6.15 14.77
CA TRP A 155 1.21 5.89 15.44
C TRP A 155 0.47 7.21 15.65
N VAL A 156 -0.84 7.20 15.50
CA VAL A 156 -1.68 8.40 15.67
C VAL A 156 -2.96 8.05 16.43
N ASP A 157 -3.27 8.86 17.43
CA ASP A 157 -4.60 8.89 18.05
C ASP A 157 -5.55 9.72 17.17
N GLY A 158 -6.51 9.05 16.54
CA GLY A 158 -7.45 9.70 15.61
C GLY A 158 -8.40 10.71 16.26
N ALA A 159 -8.55 10.71 17.58
CA ALA A 159 -9.40 11.66 18.30
C ALA A 159 -8.67 12.96 18.64
N THR A 160 -7.40 12.85 19.08
CA THR A 160 -6.62 13.97 19.62
C THR A 160 -5.57 14.52 18.65
N GLY A 161 -5.06 13.69 17.73
CA GLY A 161 -3.90 13.99 16.89
C GLY A 161 -2.57 13.75 17.61
N ASP A 162 -2.59 13.22 18.85
CA ASP A 162 -1.36 12.78 19.50
C ASP A 162 -0.69 11.70 18.65
N HIS A 163 0.61 11.80 18.45
CA HIS A 163 1.34 10.90 17.58
C HIS A 163 2.80 10.72 18.01
N GLY A 164 3.43 9.72 17.47
CA GLY A 164 4.86 9.47 17.63
C GLY A 164 5.34 8.44 16.63
N ILE A 165 6.67 8.27 16.57
CA ILE A 165 7.31 7.30 15.71
C ILE A 165 7.10 5.90 16.31
N ILE A 166 6.58 4.95 15.51
CA ILE A 166 6.45 3.55 15.90
C ILE A 166 7.52 2.68 15.23
N ALA A 167 8.04 3.12 14.08
CA ALA A 167 9.16 2.49 13.36
C ALA A 167 9.93 3.55 12.58
N SER A 168 11.26 3.41 12.50
CA SER A 168 12.17 4.30 11.76
C SER A 168 12.92 3.54 10.66
N GLY A 169 13.70 4.25 9.83
CA GLY A 169 14.49 3.64 8.77
C GLY A 169 13.64 3.02 7.64
N VAL A 170 12.44 3.56 7.41
CA VAL A 170 11.47 3.12 6.41
C VAL A 170 11.45 4.13 5.28
N ARG A 171 12.08 3.83 4.13
CA ARG A 171 12.30 4.83 3.07
C ARG A 171 11.03 5.33 2.40
N ASN A 172 10.23 4.43 1.86
CA ASN A 172 9.00 4.78 1.12
C ASN A 172 7.97 3.66 1.25
N SER A 173 7.46 3.51 2.46
CA SER A 173 6.34 2.60 2.70
C SER A 173 5.08 3.20 2.08
N PHE A 174 4.47 2.43 1.17
CA PHE A 174 3.27 2.91 0.47
C PHE A 174 2.00 2.52 1.21
N ASP A 175 1.91 1.28 1.69
CA ASP A 175 0.72 0.72 2.30
C ASP A 175 1.06 -0.40 3.29
N GLY A 176 0.06 -0.79 4.08
CA GLY A 176 0.18 -1.89 5.02
C GLY A 176 -1.16 -2.53 5.35
N VAL A 177 -1.10 -3.65 6.05
CA VAL A 177 -2.27 -4.42 6.46
C VAL A 177 -2.03 -5.13 7.78
N TYR A 178 -3.03 -5.14 8.66
CA TYR A 178 -2.98 -5.98 9.85
C TYR A 178 -3.40 -7.41 9.51
N VAL A 179 -2.55 -8.37 9.85
CA VAL A 179 -2.80 -9.80 9.69
C VAL A 179 -2.97 -10.42 11.06
N GLU A 180 -4.14 -11.00 11.33
CA GLU A 180 -4.41 -11.65 12.63
C GLU A 180 -3.36 -12.72 12.94
N SER A 181 -2.85 -12.75 14.15
CA SER A 181 -1.78 -13.62 14.64
C SER A 181 -0.36 -13.39 14.08
N MET A 182 -0.18 -12.58 13.02
CA MET A 182 1.14 -12.11 12.57
C MET A 182 1.49 -10.74 13.15
N GLY A 183 0.60 -9.79 12.98
CA GLY A 183 0.82 -8.37 13.27
C GLY A 183 0.61 -7.50 12.03
N TYR A 184 1.14 -6.29 12.07
CA TYR A 184 1.01 -5.34 10.98
C TYR A 184 2.16 -5.51 9.98
N LEU A 185 1.80 -5.77 8.73
CA LEU A 185 2.72 -5.84 7.59
C LEU A 185 2.71 -4.52 6.82
N PHE A 186 3.85 -4.12 6.29
CA PHE A 186 3.94 -2.96 5.42
C PHE A 186 4.95 -3.17 4.30
N THR A 187 4.71 -2.53 3.15
CA THR A 187 5.65 -2.50 2.02
C THR A 187 6.67 -1.39 2.21
N ASP A 188 7.89 -1.58 1.75
CA ASP A 188 8.89 -0.51 1.63
C ASP A 188 9.65 -0.60 0.32
N ASN A 189 9.76 0.54 -0.36
CA ASN A 189 10.45 0.65 -1.64
C ASN A 189 11.91 1.08 -1.43
N GLY A 190 12.83 0.24 -1.88
CA GLY A 190 14.26 0.45 -1.78
C GLY A 190 14.79 1.67 -2.55
N ARG A 191 16.03 2.04 -2.27
CA ARG A 191 16.72 3.16 -2.90
C ARG A 191 16.96 2.94 -4.40
N ASP A 192 17.07 4.03 -5.17
CA ASP A 192 17.24 3.99 -6.61
C ASP A 192 18.71 3.88 -7.04
N TRP A 193 18.94 3.31 -8.23
CA TRP A 193 20.20 3.34 -8.98
C TRP A 193 21.34 2.44 -8.47
N GLU A 194 21.05 1.48 -7.59
CA GLU A 194 22.08 0.60 -7.02
C GLU A 194 22.12 -0.82 -7.61
N GLY A 195 21.80 -0.95 -8.91
CA GLY A 195 21.85 -2.24 -9.60
C GLY A 195 20.72 -3.18 -9.19
N ASP A 196 21.05 -4.35 -8.68
CA ASP A 196 20.07 -5.35 -8.20
C ASP A 196 19.91 -5.29 -6.66
N HIS A 197 20.07 -4.10 -6.06
CA HIS A 197 19.89 -3.85 -4.64
C HIS A 197 19.27 -2.43 -4.44
N PRO A 198 18.53 -2.19 -3.33
CA PRO A 198 17.92 -3.21 -2.47
C PRO A 198 16.71 -3.85 -3.15
N PRO A 199 16.22 -4.99 -2.65
CA PRO A 199 14.92 -5.53 -3.06
C PRO A 199 13.79 -4.59 -2.66
N GLU A 200 12.62 -4.78 -3.24
CA GLU A 200 11.37 -4.31 -2.63
C GLU A 200 11.05 -5.21 -1.44
N GLU A 201 10.45 -4.66 -0.40
CA GLU A 201 10.32 -5.31 0.88
C GLU A 201 8.90 -5.40 1.39
N VAL A 202 8.60 -6.51 2.09
CA VAL A 202 7.50 -6.60 3.04
C VAL A 202 8.08 -6.80 4.43
N ASN A 203 7.75 -5.89 5.31
CA ASN A 203 8.25 -5.84 6.68
C ASN A 203 7.13 -6.16 7.69
N LEU A 204 7.50 -6.78 8.81
CA LEU A 204 6.62 -6.95 9.96
C LEU A 204 6.92 -5.84 10.97
N LEU A 205 5.91 -5.06 11.32
CA LEU A 205 6.07 -3.98 12.30
C LEU A 205 6.42 -4.53 13.68
N ILE A 206 7.56 -4.12 14.19
CA ILE A 206 7.97 -4.29 15.58
C ILE A 206 8.17 -2.89 16.15
N GLU A 207 7.42 -2.58 17.19
CA GLU A 207 7.42 -1.24 17.79
C GLU A 207 8.81 -0.84 18.30
N GLY A 208 9.24 0.36 17.85
CA GLY A 208 10.52 0.97 18.27
C GLY A 208 11.73 0.54 17.45
N GLU A 209 11.56 -0.37 16.48
CA GLU A 209 12.67 -0.87 15.67
C GLU A 209 12.98 0.04 14.48
N ASP A 210 14.22 -0.10 13.99
CA ASP A 210 14.78 0.57 12.81
C ASP A 210 14.92 -0.45 11.67
N TYR A 211 14.48 -0.05 10.45
CA TYR A 211 14.47 -0.92 9.26
C TYR A 211 15.65 -0.65 8.31
N GLY A 212 16.62 0.18 8.73
CA GLY A 212 17.95 0.25 8.15
C GLY A 212 18.20 1.38 7.16
N TRP A 213 17.18 1.99 6.55
CA TRP A 213 17.41 3.14 5.68
C TRP A 213 17.83 4.37 6.53
N PRO A 214 18.84 5.19 6.12
CA PRO A 214 19.58 5.20 4.85
C PRO A 214 20.88 4.38 4.85
N ASP A 215 21.19 3.62 5.88
CA ASP A 215 22.47 2.94 6.07
C ASP A 215 22.54 1.55 5.40
N ASP A 216 21.39 1.02 4.93
CA ASP A 216 21.33 -0.20 4.13
C ASP A 216 22.06 0.00 2.79
N ASP A 217 22.94 -0.91 2.40
CA ASP A 217 23.67 -0.87 1.13
C ASP A 217 23.91 -2.31 0.59
N PRO A 218 24.36 -2.49 -0.67
CA PRO A 218 24.60 -3.82 -1.23
C PRO A 218 25.56 -4.69 -0.45
N SER A 219 26.47 -4.10 0.32
CA SER A 219 27.46 -4.82 1.15
C SER A 219 26.94 -5.07 2.58
N ASN A 220 25.93 -4.33 3.00
CA ASN A 220 25.32 -4.39 4.34
C ASN A 220 23.81 -4.18 4.25
N PRO A 221 23.05 -5.16 3.69
CA PRO A 221 21.63 -5.00 3.41
C PRO A 221 20.75 -4.97 4.66
N VAL A 222 21.27 -5.36 5.81
CA VAL A 222 20.62 -5.22 7.13
C VAL A 222 21.72 -4.73 8.09
N PRO A 223 21.82 -3.41 8.32
CA PRO A 223 22.80 -2.83 9.22
C PRO A 223 22.70 -3.39 10.65
N GLU A 224 23.83 -3.38 11.37
CA GLU A 224 23.85 -3.86 12.75
C GLU A 224 22.91 -3.02 13.65
N GLY A 225 22.00 -3.69 14.34
CA GLY A 225 21.01 -3.05 15.21
C GLY A 225 19.71 -2.69 14.50
N THR A 226 19.54 -3.09 13.24
CA THR A 226 18.29 -2.93 12.50
C THR A 226 17.63 -4.28 12.23
N ILE A 227 16.40 -4.28 11.76
CA ILE A 227 15.68 -5.48 11.34
C ILE A 227 15.48 -5.52 9.83
N GLY A 228 15.58 -6.72 9.26
CA GLY A 228 15.36 -6.94 7.83
C GLY A 228 13.93 -7.38 7.52
N PRO A 229 13.60 -7.35 6.22
CA PRO A 229 12.28 -7.76 5.74
C PRO A 229 11.99 -9.25 5.95
N ILE A 230 10.70 -9.56 6.05
CA ILE A 230 10.20 -10.94 6.12
C ILE A 230 9.84 -11.52 4.74
N ALA A 231 9.72 -10.69 3.72
CA ALA A 231 9.62 -11.10 2.32
C ALA A 231 10.30 -10.06 1.41
N LYS A 232 10.77 -10.50 0.24
CA LYS A 232 11.51 -9.66 -0.72
C LYS A 232 11.02 -9.87 -2.13
N TRP A 233 11.05 -8.81 -2.93
CA TRP A 233 10.72 -8.88 -4.34
C TRP A 233 11.81 -8.25 -5.21
N THR A 234 11.64 -8.39 -6.52
CA THR A 234 12.57 -7.88 -7.53
C THR A 234 12.90 -6.40 -7.30
N PRO A 235 14.19 -6.02 -7.22
CA PRO A 235 14.60 -4.64 -7.02
C PRO A 235 14.06 -3.67 -8.06
N HIS A 236 13.77 -2.45 -7.64
CA HIS A 236 13.35 -1.31 -8.49
C HIS A 236 12.03 -1.55 -9.24
N THR A 237 11.12 -2.33 -8.67
CA THR A 237 9.81 -2.59 -9.26
C THR A 237 8.66 -1.90 -8.53
N SER A 238 8.93 -1.29 -7.38
CA SER A 238 7.98 -0.52 -6.58
C SER A 238 6.78 -1.37 -6.13
N MET A 239 6.97 -2.13 -5.05
CA MET A 239 5.89 -2.88 -4.38
C MET A 239 5.11 -1.93 -3.48
N ASN A 240 3.80 -1.82 -3.68
CA ASN A 240 3.00 -0.74 -3.09
C ASN A 240 1.80 -1.22 -2.29
N GLY A 241 0.62 -1.33 -2.91
CA GLY A 241 -0.57 -1.79 -2.21
C GLY A 241 -0.41 -3.22 -1.71
N ILE A 242 -0.90 -3.51 -0.51
CA ILE A 242 -0.86 -4.84 0.10
C ILE A 242 -2.17 -5.10 0.84
N ASP A 243 -2.70 -6.32 0.72
CA ASP A 243 -3.86 -6.73 1.48
C ASP A 243 -3.83 -8.23 1.82
N VAL A 244 -4.46 -8.59 2.93
CA VAL A 244 -4.56 -9.97 3.38
C VAL A 244 -5.70 -10.69 2.65
N ARG A 245 -5.42 -11.89 2.15
CA ARG A 245 -6.44 -12.72 1.51
C ARG A 245 -7.51 -13.12 2.52
N PRO A 246 -8.79 -12.71 2.34
CA PRO A 246 -9.86 -13.14 3.21
C PRO A 246 -10.24 -14.61 2.95
N SER A 247 -10.84 -15.25 3.94
CA SER A 247 -11.17 -16.68 3.86
C SER A 247 -12.19 -17.04 2.77
N ASN A 248 -13.03 -16.09 2.37
CA ASN A 248 -14.03 -16.23 1.30
C ASN A 248 -13.49 -15.93 -0.10
N ALA A 249 -12.21 -15.50 -0.25
CA ALA A 249 -11.63 -15.24 -1.56
C ALA A 249 -11.46 -16.54 -2.36
N ALA A 250 -11.86 -16.51 -3.64
CA ALA A 250 -11.63 -17.59 -4.59
C ALA A 250 -10.17 -17.71 -5.01
N LEU A 251 -9.44 -16.60 -5.04
CA LEU A 251 -8.01 -16.58 -5.32
C LEU A 251 -7.23 -17.51 -4.37
N PRO A 252 -6.19 -18.22 -4.86
CA PRO A 252 -5.44 -19.19 -4.06
C PRO A 252 -4.77 -18.57 -2.84
N GLY A 253 -4.57 -19.36 -1.81
CA GLY A 253 -3.81 -19.00 -0.62
C GLY A 253 -3.67 -20.17 0.33
N LEU A 254 -2.89 -20.01 1.38
CA LEU A 254 -2.76 -21.00 2.43
C LEU A 254 -4.11 -21.15 3.15
N SER A 255 -4.53 -22.39 3.32
CA SER A 255 -5.83 -22.72 3.94
C SER A 255 -5.70 -23.24 5.37
N ASP A 256 -4.50 -23.68 5.77
CA ASP A 256 -4.31 -24.42 7.01
C ASP A 256 -2.91 -24.18 7.64
N ASN A 257 -2.73 -24.61 8.88
CA ASN A 257 -1.48 -24.64 9.65
C ASN A 257 -0.95 -23.29 10.16
N GLY A 258 -1.81 -22.28 10.34
CA GLY A 258 -1.41 -20.99 10.89
C GLY A 258 -0.60 -20.13 9.92
N GLY A 259 -0.60 -20.49 8.63
CA GLY A 259 -0.03 -19.67 7.57
C GLY A 259 -0.98 -18.59 7.09
N HIS A 260 -0.44 -17.54 6.49
CA HIS A 260 -1.18 -16.40 5.95
C HIS A 260 -0.78 -16.12 4.51
N THR A 261 -1.72 -15.64 3.73
CA THR A 261 -1.47 -15.17 2.35
C THR A 261 -1.83 -13.70 2.24
N VAL A 262 -0.92 -12.91 1.71
CA VAL A 262 -1.19 -11.53 1.28
C VAL A 262 -0.99 -11.41 -0.23
N TYR A 263 -1.61 -10.40 -0.80
CA TYR A 263 -1.40 -10.01 -2.19
C TYR A 263 -0.84 -8.60 -2.22
N ALA A 264 0.15 -8.37 -3.07
CA ALA A 264 0.77 -7.06 -3.22
C ALA A 264 0.80 -6.63 -4.70
N SER A 265 0.56 -5.35 -4.94
CA SER A 265 0.72 -4.74 -6.26
C SER A 265 2.15 -4.27 -6.47
N VAL A 266 2.65 -4.48 -7.67
CA VAL A 266 3.99 -4.08 -8.10
C VAL A 266 3.85 -3.13 -9.29
N TYR A 267 4.05 -1.85 -9.03
CA TYR A 267 3.81 -0.75 -9.98
C TYR A 267 4.59 -0.91 -11.28
N GLY A 268 5.86 -1.26 -11.18
CA GLY A 268 6.78 -1.43 -12.29
C GLY A 268 7.96 -0.46 -12.27
N SER A 269 9.05 -0.91 -12.86
CA SER A 269 10.31 -0.17 -12.87
C SER A 269 10.26 1.08 -13.74
N TRP A 270 10.91 2.15 -13.31
CA TRP A 270 11.10 3.39 -14.07
C TRP A 270 12.59 3.68 -14.35
N ASN A 271 13.48 3.04 -13.61
CA ASN A 271 14.95 3.27 -13.61
C ASN A 271 15.75 2.08 -14.16
N THR A 272 15.12 1.16 -14.88
CA THR A 272 15.75 -0.02 -15.49
C THR A 272 15.70 0.04 -17.03
N LEU A 273 16.67 -0.57 -17.69
CA LEU A 273 16.72 -0.63 -19.17
C LEU A 273 15.62 -1.55 -19.74
N LEU A 274 15.28 -2.60 -19.03
CA LEU A 274 14.18 -3.51 -19.38
C LEU A 274 13.10 -3.35 -18.32
N PRO A 275 11.84 -3.10 -18.71
CA PRO A 275 10.73 -3.03 -17.76
C PRO A 275 10.61 -4.30 -16.92
N LYS A 276 10.42 -4.12 -15.62
CA LYS A 276 10.18 -5.19 -14.63
C LYS A 276 8.93 -4.82 -13.82
N GLY A 277 8.32 -5.78 -13.14
CA GLY A 277 7.10 -5.53 -12.36
C GLY A 277 5.87 -5.41 -13.26
N HIS A 278 4.96 -4.49 -12.97
CA HIS A 278 3.66 -4.36 -13.62
C HIS A 278 2.76 -5.56 -13.34
N GLU A 279 2.72 -6.00 -12.10
CA GLU A 279 2.20 -7.31 -11.71
C GLU A 279 1.52 -7.28 -10.35
N ILE A 280 0.82 -8.35 -10.03
CA ILE A 280 0.36 -8.66 -8.67
C ILE A 280 1.07 -9.92 -8.21
N VAL A 281 1.58 -9.86 -6.99
CA VAL A 281 2.34 -10.93 -6.33
C VAL A 281 1.51 -11.48 -5.18
N ARG A 282 1.42 -12.79 -5.10
CA ARG A 282 0.96 -13.53 -3.93
C ARG A 282 2.16 -13.85 -3.06
N ILE A 283 2.05 -13.62 -1.76
CA ILE A 283 3.07 -13.93 -0.77
C ILE A 283 2.45 -14.82 0.31
N ASP A 284 2.96 -16.03 0.43
CA ASP A 284 2.52 -16.99 1.43
C ASP A 284 3.51 -17.00 2.60
N PHE A 285 3.04 -16.71 3.80
CA PHE A 285 3.81 -16.75 5.04
C PHE A 285 3.53 -18.02 5.82
N THR A 286 4.58 -18.76 6.17
CA THR A 286 4.47 -19.98 6.95
C THR A 286 5.25 -19.83 8.27
N PRO A 287 4.62 -20.08 9.44
CA PRO A 287 5.29 -19.95 10.71
C PRO A 287 6.39 -21.00 10.87
N GLN A 288 7.55 -20.57 11.32
CA GLN A 288 8.70 -21.43 11.56
C GLN A 288 8.87 -21.70 13.06
N TYR A 289 9.19 -22.95 13.40
CA TYR A 289 9.40 -23.40 14.76
C TYR A 289 10.75 -24.11 14.87
N ASN A 290 11.46 -23.88 15.97
CA ASN A 290 12.69 -24.64 16.25
C ASN A 290 12.37 -26.08 16.71
N GLU A 291 13.43 -26.88 16.94
CA GLU A 291 13.30 -28.28 17.39
C GLU A 291 12.53 -28.47 18.70
N SER A 292 12.42 -27.43 19.52
CA SER A 292 11.66 -27.42 20.77
C SER A 292 10.21 -26.96 20.60
N GLY A 293 9.77 -26.68 19.34
CA GLY A 293 8.42 -26.20 19.04
C GLY A 293 8.18 -24.71 19.41
N VAL A 294 9.24 -23.92 19.59
CA VAL A 294 9.14 -22.50 19.85
C VAL A 294 9.15 -21.76 18.51
N PHE A 295 8.19 -20.84 18.34
CA PHE A 295 8.14 -19.96 17.17
C PHE A 295 9.44 -19.14 17.05
N VAL A 296 10.01 -19.09 15.86
CA VAL A 296 11.27 -18.40 15.58
C VAL A 296 11.19 -17.40 14.41
N GLY A 297 10.06 -17.31 13.71
CA GLY A 297 9.86 -16.35 12.63
C GLY A 297 8.93 -16.88 11.56
N TRP A 298 8.88 -16.15 10.45
CA TRP A 298 8.10 -16.45 9.27
C TRP A 298 9.03 -16.78 8.11
N ASP A 299 8.65 -17.78 7.32
CA ASP A 299 9.21 -18.05 6.00
C ASP A 299 8.24 -17.57 4.94
N SER A 300 8.72 -17.09 3.79
CA SER A 300 7.90 -16.55 2.73
C SER A 300 8.12 -17.26 1.40
N ASP A 301 7.05 -17.39 0.60
CA ASP A 301 7.07 -17.87 -0.78
C ASP A 301 6.31 -16.89 -1.67
N GLU A 302 7.01 -16.25 -2.60
CA GLU A 302 6.50 -15.19 -3.44
C GLU A 302 6.25 -15.68 -4.86
N THR A 303 5.03 -15.45 -5.37
CA THR A 303 4.63 -15.89 -6.70
C THR A 303 3.93 -14.76 -7.46
N SER A 304 4.42 -14.41 -8.66
CA SER A 304 3.68 -13.53 -9.57
C SER A 304 2.43 -14.24 -10.10
N ILE A 305 1.26 -13.65 -9.87
CA ILE A 305 -0.02 -14.27 -10.24
C ILE A 305 -0.70 -13.59 -11.43
N ALA A 306 -0.33 -12.35 -11.73
CA ALA A 306 -0.84 -11.62 -12.88
C ALA A 306 0.19 -10.59 -13.33
N THR A 307 0.42 -10.47 -14.63
CA THR A 307 1.43 -9.60 -15.23
C THR A 307 0.87 -8.72 -16.33
N GLN A 308 1.66 -7.71 -16.76
CA GLN A 308 1.30 -6.74 -17.80
C GLN A 308 0.02 -5.98 -17.46
N LEU A 309 -0.16 -5.63 -16.19
CA LEU A 309 -1.34 -4.96 -15.63
C LEU A 309 -1.32 -3.42 -15.80
N GLY A 310 -0.33 -2.87 -16.53
CA GLY A 310 -0.10 -1.44 -16.58
C GLY A 310 0.66 -0.95 -15.35
N THR A 311 0.06 -0.10 -14.55
CA THR A 311 0.67 0.47 -13.34
C THR A 311 -0.19 0.21 -12.10
N PRO A 312 -0.33 -1.06 -11.68
CA PRO A 312 -1.14 -1.37 -10.50
C PRO A 312 -0.51 -0.71 -9.27
N LEU A 313 -1.29 0.08 -8.53
CA LEU A 313 -0.78 0.84 -7.41
C LEU A 313 -1.53 0.53 -6.13
N PRO A 314 -2.78 1.01 -5.85
CA PRO A 314 -3.53 0.52 -4.71
C PRO A 314 -4.19 -0.82 -5.03
N LEU A 315 -4.35 -1.63 -3.99
CA LEU A 315 -4.95 -2.96 -4.06
C LEU A 315 -5.75 -3.23 -2.79
N ARG A 316 -6.95 -3.82 -2.91
CA ARG A 316 -7.76 -4.27 -1.76
C ARG A 316 -8.65 -5.44 -2.15
N PHE A 317 -8.82 -6.39 -1.25
CA PHE A 317 -9.90 -7.36 -1.35
C PHE A 317 -11.24 -6.71 -0.98
N SER A 318 -12.27 -7.04 -1.75
CA SER A 318 -13.64 -6.66 -1.39
C SER A 318 -14.17 -7.51 -0.22
N PRO A 319 -15.21 -7.06 0.48
CA PRO A 319 -15.92 -7.90 1.46
C PRO A 319 -16.43 -9.23 0.91
N ASP A 320 -16.69 -9.29 -0.40
CA ASP A 320 -17.11 -10.53 -1.09
C ASP A 320 -15.95 -11.44 -1.49
N GLY A 321 -14.69 -10.98 -1.37
CA GLY A 321 -13.47 -11.76 -1.60
C GLY A 321 -12.84 -11.59 -2.98
N ASP A 322 -13.35 -10.70 -3.83
CA ASP A 322 -12.71 -10.33 -5.10
C ASP A 322 -11.54 -9.38 -4.85
N LEU A 323 -10.46 -9.54 -5.62
CA LEU A 323 -9.30 -8.66 -5.53
C LEU A 323 -9.42 -7.51 -6.50
N TYR A 324 -9.56 -6.28 -5.95
CA TYR A 324 -9.57 -5.05 -6.71
C TYR A 324 -8.18 -4.40 -6.72
N TYR A 325 -7.81 -3.80 -7.85
CA TYR A 325 -6.65 -2.93 -7.96
C TYR A 325 -6.92 -1.78 -8.91
N ALA A 326 -6.28 -0.65 -8.67
CA ALA A 326 -6.36 0.47 -9.60
C ALA A 326 -5.01 0.75 -10.27
N THR A 327 -5.07 1.22 -11.52
CA THR A 327 -3.86 1.64 -12.25
C THR A 327 -3.66 3.14 -12.11
N PHE A 328 -2.45 3.54 -11.71
CA PHE A 328 -2.07 4.94 -11.56
C PHE A 328 -1.71 5.59 -12.91
N GLY A 329 -2.04 6.86 -13.08
CA GLY A 329 -1.68 7.70 -14.24
C GLY A 329 -2.89 8.18 -15.04
N SER A 330 -2.65 8.99 -16.07
CA SER A 330 -3.71 9.66 -16.82
C SER A 330 -4.73 8.68 -17.41
N GLY A 331 -5.93 8.69 -16.86
CA GLY A 331 -7.00 7.78 -17.23
C GLY A 331 -7.06 6.53 -16.35
N GLY A 332 -6.64 6.62 -15.10
CA GLY A 332 -6.64 5.53 -14.11
C GLY A 332 -7.86 4.63 -14.21
N THR A 333 -7.67 3.33 -14.05
CA THR A 333 -8.74 2.33 -14.14
C THR A 333 -8.89 1.59 -12.83
N LEU A 334 -10.10 1.19 -12.50
CA LEU A 334 -10.37 0.16 -11.50
C LEU A 334 -10.56 -1.17 -12.21
N ASN A 335 -9.89 -2.18 -11.72
CA ASN A 335 -9.96 -3.55 -12.25
C ASN A 335 -10.17 -4.51 -11.09
N ARG A 336 -10.72 -5.71 -11.39
CA ARG A 336 -10.79 -6.80 -10.43
C ARG A 336 -10.35 -8.11 -11.06
N ILE A 337 -9.85 -9.03 -10.24
CA ILE A 337 -9.54 -10.41 -10.65
C ILE A 337 -10.68 -11.30 -10.18
N ILE A 338 -11.33 -11.96 -11.11
CA ILE A 338 -12.52 -12.81 -10.91
C ILE A 338 -12.34 -14.20 -11.51
N GLU A 339 -13.15 -15.15 -11.07
CA GLU A 339 -13.30 -16.45 -11.76
C GLU A 339 -13.96 -16.23 -13.12
N SER A 340 -13.39 -16.86 -14.18
CA SER A 340 -13.83 -16.74 -15.59
C SER A 340 -14.91 -17.75 -15.99
#